data_04f2631c016029dead25f9af6c8e6ab1
#
_entry.id   04f2631c016029dead25f9af6c8e6ab1
#
_cell.length_a   1.000
_cell.length_b   1.000
_cell.length_c   1.000
_cell.angle_alpha   90.00
_cell.angle_beta   90.00
_cell.angle_gamma   90.00
#
_symmetry.space_group_name_H-M   'P 1'
#
loop_
_entity.id
_entity.type
_entity.pdbx_description
1 polymer ?
#
loop_
_entity_poly.entity_id
_entity_poly.type
_entity_poly.pdbx_seq_one_letter_code
_entity_poly.pdbx_strand_id
1 'polypeptide(L)'
;PWEQVQIRSHDGLMLAARYYETAPGAPVQIQCHGYRGNPIRDFCLGLPFALECGCNVLLIDERAHGKSEGKCLSFGILEREDVRDWVNYVRLRFGEQTPVILYGVSMGAATVMMTADLGLPDNVKGIIADCGYNSPKAILNEVMTAWGLPRRLLYPMVRLAGRLYGGFDVESASAEASLARTDIPVLFIHGDDDRFVPCWMSQRDYE
;
A
#
# COMPACT_ATOMS: atom_id res chain seq x y z
N PRO A 1 15.33 11.60 -15.41
CA PRO A 1 15.96 11.86 -14.10
C PRO A 1 14.94 11.65 -12.99
N TRP A 2 15.39 11.33 -11.79
CA TRP A 2 14.57 11.21 -10.60
C TRP A 2 15.28 11.88 -9.42
N GLU A 3 14.51 12.32 -8.44
CA GLU A 3 14.98 12.91 -7.19
C GLU A 3 14.74 11.94 -6.05
N GLN A 4 15.72 11.76 -5.14
CA GLN A 4 15.48 11.06 -3.90
C GLN A 4 14.85 12.02 -2.90
N VAL A 5 13.71 11.62 -2.35
CA VAL A 5 12.99 12.37 -1.31
C VAL A 5 12.87 11.55 -0.05
N GLN A 6 12.79 12.23 1.07
CA GLN A 6 12.61 11.61 2.39
C GLN A 6 11.62 12.42 3.21
N ILE A 7 10.84 11.72 4.00
CA ILE A 7 9.92 12.31 4.99
C ILE A 7 10.12 11.64 6.35
N ARG A 8 9.70 12.31 7.40
CA ARG A 8 9.54 11.69 8.72
C ARG A 8 8.10 11.25 8.86
N SER A 9 7.87 9.95 9.11
CA SER A 9 6.55 9.39 9.37
C SER A 9 5.96 9.89 10.70
N HIS A 10 4.67 9.69 10.90
CA HIS A 10 3.95 10.01 12.12
C HIS A 10 4.55 9.35 13.38
N ASP A 11 5.17 8.16 13.24
CA ASP A 11 5.84 7.43 14.31
C ASP A 11 7.37 7.64 14.37
N GLY A 12 7.89 8.58 13.55
CA GLY A 12 9.26 9.07 13.62
C GLY A 12 10.29 8.40 12.72
N LEU A 13 9.89 7.41 11.91
CA LEU A 13 10.77 6.76 10.94
C LEU A 13 11.13 7.69 9.78
N MET A 14 12.35 7.60 9.27
CA MET A 14 12.71 8.22 8.00
C MET A 14 12.29 7.31 6.85
N LEU A 15 11.30 7.76 6.07
CA LEU A 15 10.80 7.08 4.88
C LEU A 15 11.41 7.69 3.64
N ALA A 16 11.71 6.86 2.64
CA ALA A 16 12.35 7.27 1.40
C ALA A 16 11.48 6.95 0.18
N ALA A 17 11.59 7.78 -0.84
CA ALA A 17 10.96 7.55 -2.15
C ALA A 17 11.83 8.10 -3.28
N ARG A 18 11.51 7.69 -4.50
CA ARG A 18 12.00 8.31 -5.74
C ARG A 18 10.88 9.10 -6.37
N TYR A 19 11.14 10.39 -6.61
CA TYR A 19 10.20 11.25 -7.32
C TYR A 19 10.63 11.40 -8.77
N TYR A 20 9.70 11.14 -9.69
CA TYR A 20 9.84 11.31 -11.13
C TYR A 20 8.88 12.41 -11.57
N GLU A 21 9.41 13.46 -12.17
CA GLU A 21 8.63 14.58 -12.67
C GLU A 21 8.41 14.46 -14.18
N THR A 22 7.16 14.57 -14.59
CA THR A 22 6.73 14.69 -15.99
C THR A 22 6.49 16.15 -16.33
N ALA A 23 5.69 16.84 -15.49
CA ALA A 23 5.41 18.26 -15.64
C ALA A 23 5.06 18.90 -14.29
N PRO A 24 5.38 20.19 -14.08
CA PRO A 24 4.92 20.94 -12.92
C PRO A 24 3.39 20.96 -12.84
N GLY A 25 2.84 20.66 -11.65
CA GLY A 25 1.39 20.66 -11.41
C GLY A 25 0.63 19.44 -11.95
N ALA A 26 1.31 18.48 -12.57
CA ALA A 26 0.69 17.21 -12.98
C ALA A 26 0.19 16.40 -11.76
N PRO A 27 -0.84 15.55 -11.93
CA PRO A 27 -1.27 14.62 -10.89
C PRO A 27 -0.09 13.78 -10.38
N VAL A 28 -0.08 13.46 -9.09
CA VAL A 28 0.96 12.61 -8.50
C VAL A 28 0.41 11.22 -8.24
N GLN A 29 1.03 10.20 -8.83
CA GLN A 29 0.74 8.82 -8.50
C GLN A 29 1.73 8.33 -7.43
N ILE A 30 1.22 7.92 -6.26
CA ILE A 30 2.00 7.28 -5.21
C ILE A 30 1.94 5.78 -5.43
N GLN A 31 3.11 5.15 -5.64
CA GLN A 31 3.23 3.73 -5.96
C GLN A 31 3.81 2.95 -4.78
N CYS A 32 3.06 1.95 -4.26
CA CYS A 32 3.34 1.11 -3.10
C CYS A 32 3.62 -0.33 -3.53
N HIS A 33 4.85 -0.82 -3.27
CA HIS A 33 5.29 -2.15 -3.72
C HIS A 33 4.74 -3.31 -2.87
N GLY A 34 4.92 -4.54 -3.34
CA GLY A 34 4.49 -5.75 -2.65
C GLY A 34 5.41 -6.21 -1.52
N TYR A 35 4.98 -7.29 -0.85
CA TYR A 35 5.71 -7.94 0.24
C TYR A 35 7.13 -8.31 -0.15
N ARG A 36 8.13 -7.84 0.64
CA ARG A 36 9.56 -8.01 0.35
C ARG A 36 9.92 -7.62 -1.09
N GLY A 37 9.14 -6.68 -1.63
CA GLY A 37 9.26 -6.19 -2.99
C GLY A 37 10.42 -5.21 -3.18
N ASN A 38 10.55 -4.79 -4.41
CA ASN A 38 11.42 -3.69 -4.81
C ASN A 38 10.58 -2.78 -5.72
N PRO A 39 10.44 -1.49 -5.39
CA PRO A 39 9.53 -0.63 -6.13
C PRO A 39 9.87 -0.54 -7.64
N ILE A 40 11.14 -0.60 -8.02
CA ILE A 40 11.53 -0.60 -9.45
C ILE A 40 11.08 -1.88 -10.17
N ARG A 41 11.21 -3.04 -9.50
CA ARG A 41 10.81 -4.32 -10.08
C ARG A 41 9.29 -4.42 -10.18
N ASP A 42 8.60 -4.10 -9.09
CA ASP A 42 7.16 -4.30 -8.99
C ASP A 42 6.40 -3.31 -9.90
N PHE A 43 6.98 -2.13 -10.15
CA PHE A 43 6.42 -1.11 -11.05
C PHE A 43 7.20 -0.95 -12.37
N CYS A 44 7.89 -1.99 -12.84
CA CYS A 44 8.66 -1.91 -14.09
C CYS A 44 7.82 -1.54 -15.33
N LEU A 45 6.52 -1.84 -15.34
CA LEU A 45 5.55 -1.42 -16.34
C LEU A 45 4.68 -0.25 -15.86
N GLY A 46 4.29 -0.25 -14.58
CA GLY A 46 3.42 0.77 -14.00
C GLY A 46 4.06 2.16 -13.93
N LEU A 47 5.36 2.25 -13.65
CA LEU A 47 6.06 3.52 -13.63
C LEU A 47 6.13 4.19 -15.03
N PRO A 48 6.64 3.52 -16.11
CA PRO A 48 6.61 4.10 -17.45
C PRO A 48 5.21 4.49 -17.90
N PHE A 49 4.23 3.63 -17.68
CA PHE A 49 2.84 3.89 -18.06
C PHE A 49 2.27 5.13 -17.36
N ALA A 50 2.52 5.31 -16.06
CA ALA A 50 2.08 6.49 -15.33
C ALA A 50 2.71 7.79 -15.89
N LEU A 51 4.01 7.74 -16.24
CA LEU A 51 4.71 8.87 -16.85
C LEU A 51 4.16 9.19 -18.26
N GLU A 52 3.86 8.17 -19.07
CA GLU A 52 3.22 8.33 -20.38
C GLU A 52 1.81 8.92 -20.28
N CYS A 53 1.07 8.58 -19.22
CA CYS A 53 -0.22 9.19 -18.89
C CYS A 53 -0.10 10.64 -18.36
N GLY A 54 1.10 11.20 -18.26
CA GLY A 54 1.34 12.55 -17.79
C GLY A 54 1.30 12.72 -16.27
N CYS A 55 1.38 11.65 -15.50
CA CYS A 55 1.49 11.74 -14.05
C CYS A 55 2.93 11.95 -13.60
N ASN A 56 3.13 12.72 -12.56
CA ASN A 56 4.32 12.64 -11.73
C ASN A 56 4.23 11.38 -10.86
N VAL A 57 5.35 10.74 -10.56
CA VAL A 57 5.33 9.49 -9.78
C VAL A 57 6.18 9.62 -8.53
N LEU A 58 5.58 9.26 -7.40
CA LEU A 58 6.26 9.08 -6.13
C LEU A 58 6.33 7.57 -5.85
N LEU A 59 7.48 6.98 -6.16
CA LEU A 59 7.74 5.56 -6.02
C LEU A 59 8.36 5.31 -4.65
N ILE A 60 7.56 4.86 -3.68
CA ILE A 60 7.98 4.76 -2.28
C ILE A 60 8.71 3.45 -1.97
N ASP A 61 9.70 3.52 -1.10
CA ASP A 61 10.18 2.37 -0.36
C ASP A 61 9.29 2.24 0.90
N GLU A 62 8.48 1.21 1.03
CA GLU A 62 7.66 1.00 2.22
C GLU A 62 8.54 0.82 3.46
N ARG A 63 8.01 1.04 4.68
CA ARG A 63 8.76 0.82 5.92
C ARG A 63 9.45 -0.54 5.94
N ALA A 64 10.61 -0.63 6.55
CA ALA A 64 11.49 -1.81 6.59
C ALA A 64 11.98 -2.31 5.21
N HIS A 65 11.86 -1.49 4.14
CA HIS A 65 12.36 -1.82 2.81
C HIS A 65 13.25 -0.71 2.25
N GLY A 66 14.13 -1.09 1.32
CA GLY A 66 14.95 -0.17 0.56
C GLY A 66 15.77 0.80 1.42
N LYS A 67 15.48 2.09 1.31
CA LYS A 67 16.10 3.16 2.09
C LYS A 67 15.20 3.70 3.21
N SER A 68 14.00 3.17 3.35
CA SER A 68 13.11 3.49 4.46
C SER A 68 13.52 2.76 5.72
N GLU A 69 13.46 3.46 6.83
CA GLU A 69 13.68 2.86 8.14
C GLU A 69 12.53 1.92 8.53
N GLY A 70 12.70 1.21 9.63
CA GLY A 70 11.75 0.25 10.16
C GLY A 70 12.40 -1.09 10.47
N LYS A 71 11.77 -1.88 11.34
CA LYS A 71 12.27 -3.19 11.79
C LYS A 71 11.38 -4.36 11.37
N CYS A 72 10.14 -4.07 11.03
CA CYS A 72 9.17 -5.08 10.62
C CYS A 72 8.20 -4.47 9.60
N LEU A 73 7.70 -5.32 8.75
CA LEU A 73 6.53 -5.05 7.92
C LEU A 73 5.27 -5.55 8.63
N SER A 74 4.15 -4.91 8.42
CA SER A 74 2.92 -5.17 9.16
C SER A 74 1.73 -5.56 8.28
N PHE A 75 2.00 -5.99 7.06
CA PHE A 75 0.97 -6.39 6.07
C PHE A 75 -0.05 -5.26 5.78
N GLY A 76 0.43 -4.03 5.71
CA GLY A 76 -0.39 -2.85 5.42
C GLY A 76 -0.95 -2.14 6.66
N ILE A 77 -0.84 -2.70 7.87
CA ILE A 77 -1.41 -2.11 9.10
C ILE A 77 -0.73 -0.79 9.47
N LEU A 78 0.59 -0.76 9.52
CA LEU A 78 1.36 0.45 9.78
C LEU A 78 1.69 1.20 8.48
N GLU A 79 1.89 0.46 7.38
CA GLU A 79 2.19 1.00 6.06
C GLU A 79 1.09 1.95 5.56
N ARG A 80 -0.19 1.71 5.90
CA ARG A 80 -1.31 2.60 5.55
C ARG A 80 -1.16 4.02 6.12
N GLU A 81 -0.59 4.13 7.30
CA GLU A 81 -0.33 5.43 7.93
C GLU A 81 0.83 6.16 7.22
N ASP A 82 1.85 5.42 6.76
CA ASP A 82 2.93 5.98 5.95
C ASP A 82 2.42 6.51 4.60
N VAL A 83 1.49 5.80 3.97
CA VAL A 83 0.85 6.28 2.72
C VAL A 83 0.11 7.58 2.97
N ARG A 84 -0.61 7.73 4.09
CA ARG A 84 -1.23 9.00 4.47
C ARG A 84 -0.18 10.11 4.66
N ASP A 85 0.96 9.80 5.27
CA ASP A 85 2.05 10.76 5.45
C ASP A 85 2.64 11.19 4.09
N TRP A 86 2.75 10.27 3.12
CA TRP A 86 3.15 10.60 1.75
C TRP A 86 2.10 11.44 1.00
N VAL A 87 0.81 11.20 1.20
CA VAL A 87 -0.26 12.07 0.68
C VAL A 87 -0.12 13.49 1.22
N ASN A 88 0.12 13.64 2.53
CA ASN A 88 0.36 14.94 3.15
C ASN A 88 1.62 15.62 2.60
N TYR A 89 2.70 14.87 2.36
CA TYR A 89 3.90 15.39 1.70
C TYR A 89 3.60 15.95 0.31
N VAL A 90 2.81 15.25 -0.50
CA VAL A 90 2.40 15.74 -1.83
C VAL A 90 1.67 17.08 -1.70
N ARG A 91 0.73 17.19 -0.78
CA ARG A 91 -0.01 18.44 -0.53
C ARG A 91 0.90 19.59 -0.12
N LEU A 92 1.83 19.34 0.79
CA LEU A 92 2.75 20.36 1.30
C LEU A 92 3.76 20.82 0.24
N ARG A 93 4.23 19.90 -0.60
CA ARG A 93 5.26 20.17 -1.59
C ARG A 93 4.72 20.77 -2.89
N PHE A 94 3.60 20.23 -3.40
CA PHE A 94 3.08 20.54 -4.73
C PHE A 94 1.77 21.35 -4.70
N GLY A 95 1.19 21.52 -3.52
CA GLY A 95 -0.06 22.27 -3.32
C GLY A 95 -1.22 21.39 -2.88
N GLU A 96 -2.12 21.97 -2.08
CA GLU A 96 -3.26 21.24 -1.46
C GLU A 96 -4.22 20.62 -2.46
N GLN A 97 -4.31 21.19 -3.66
CA GLN A 97 -5.23 20.74 -4.71
C GLN A 97 -4.57 19.79 -5.72
N THR A 98 -3.27 19.48 -5.57
CA THR A 98 -2.58 18.56 -6.48
C THR A 98 -3.27 17.20 -6.45
N PRO A 99 -3.82 16.70 -7.57
CA PRO A 99 -4.52 15.43 -7.58
C PRO A 99 -3.55 14.27 -7.24
N VAL A 100 -4.00 13.36 -6.38
CA VAL A 100 -3.26 12.17 -5.98
C VAL A 100 -4.01 10.91 -6.42
N ILE A 101 -3.28 9.96 -6.97
CA ILE A 101 -3.72 8.60 -7.26
C ILE A 101 -2.86 7.67 -6.42
N LEU A 102 -3.48 6.79 -5.64
CA LEU A 102 -2.78 5.74 -4.92
C LEU A 102 -2.74 4.48 -5.78
N TYR A 103 -1.57 3.91 -5.99
CA TYR A 103 -1.44 2.65 -6.72
C TYR A 103 -0.61 1.67 -5.92
N GLY A 104 -1.17 0.51 -5.64
CA GLY A 104 -0.50 -0.55 -4.90
C GLY A 104 -0.51 -1.88 -5.64
N VAL A 105 0.54 -2.67 -5.44
CA VAL A 105 0.67 -4.04 -5.94
C VAL A 105 0.73 -5.00 -4.75
N SER A 106 -0.09 -6.05 -4.74
CA SER A 106 -0.11 -7.09 -3.71
C SER A 106 -0.27 -6.51 -2.29
N MET A 107 0.73 -6.62 -1.40
CA MET A 107 0.71 -5.98 -0.09
C MET A 107 0.49 -4.46 -0.20
N GLY A 108 1.14 -3.80 -1.16
CA GLY A 108 0.92 -2.37 -1.41
C GLY A 108 -0.51 -2.06 -1.83
N ALA A 109 -1.18 -2.95 -2.58
CA ALA A 109 -2.60 -2.79 -2.92
C ALA A 109 -3.49 -2.86 -1.67
N ALA A 110 -3.27 -3.84 -0.80
CA ALA A 110 -3.96 -3.92 0.48
C ALA A 110 -3.68 -2.67 1.35
N THR A 111 -2.43 -2.18 1.33
CA THR A 111 -2.03 -0.96 2.04
C THR A 111 -2.82 0.25 1.58
N VAL A 112 -2.86 0.54 0.26
CA VAL A 112 -3.59 1.71 -0.25
C VAL A 112 -5.10 1.60 -0.05
N MET A 113 -5.68 0.40 -0.14
CA MET A 113 -7.08 0.16 0.20
C MET A 113 -7.36 0.43 1.69
N MET A 114 -6.50 -0.06 2.59
CA MET A 114 -6.62 0.20 4.03
C MET A 114 -6.36 1.67 4.41
N THR A 115 -5.69 2.45 3.56
CA THR A 115 -5.50 3.89 3.78
C THR A 115 -6.79 4.69 3.57
N ALA A 116 -7.74 4.16 2.80
CA ALA A 116 -8.92 4.88 2.32
C ALA A 116 -9.83 5.44 3.44
N ASP A 117 -9.86 4.81 4.62
CA ASP A 117 -10.67 5.24 5.77
C ASP A 117 -9.91 6.11 6.79
N LEU A 118 -8.70 6.55 6.46
CA LEU A 118 -7.88 7.40 7.34
C LEU A 118 -8.19 8.91 7.22
N GLY A 119 -9.33 9.27 6.67
CA GLY A 119 -9.69 10.68 6.47
C GLY A 119 -8.76 11.36 5.46
N LEU A 120 -8.53 10.72 4.33
CA LEU A 120 -7.74 11.28 3.24
C LEU A 120 -8.36 12.57 2.71
N PRO A 121 -7.54 13.54 2.29
CA PRO A 121 -8.06 14.80 1.74
C PRO A 121 -8.66 14.60 0.35
N ASP A 122 -9.55 15.52 -0.04
CA ASP A 122 -10.34 15.48 -1.30
C ASP A 122 -9.48 15.48 -2.58
N ASN A 123 -8.19 15.80 -2.48
CA ASN A 123 -7.28 15.71 -3.61
C ASN A 123 -6.85 14.28 -3.96
N VAL A 124 -7.15 13.28 -3.13
CA VAL A 124 -7.03 11.85 -3.49
C VAL A 124 -8.21 11.48 -4.38
N LYS A 125 -7.92 11.19 -5.66
CA LYS A 125 -8.94 11.04 -6.71
C LYS A 125 -9.28 9.59 -7.02
N GLY A 126 -8.46 8.64 -6.61
CA GLY A 126 -8.71 7.23 -6.86
C GLY A 126 -7.61 6.33 -6.32
N ILE A 127 -7.95 5.06 -6.25
CA ILE A 127 -7.06 3.98 -5.83
C ILE A 127 -6.98 2.97 -6.98
N ILE A 128 -5.78 2.48 -7.29
CA ILE A 128 -5.56 1.33 -8.17
C ILE A 128 -5.01 0.21 -7.29
N ALA A 129 -5.78 -0.86 -7.16
CA ALA A 129 -5.45 -2.03 -6.35
C ALA A 129 -5.16 -3.23 -7.26
N ASP A 130 -3.88 -3.55 -7.41
CA ASP A 130 -3.41 -4.65 -8.26
C ASP A 130 -3.08 -5.87 -7.38
N CYS A 131 -3.81 -6.98 -7.57
CA CYS A 131 -3.71 -8.24 -6.85
C CYS A 131 -3.64 -8.11 -5.31
N GLY A 132 -4.43 -7.19 -4.74
CA GLY A 132 -4.49 -6.96 -3.29
C GLY A 132 -5.27 -8.04 -2.54
N TYR A 133 -5.02 -8.14 -1.25
CA TYR A 133 -5.81 -9.00 -0.35
C TYR A 133 -6.76 -8.17 0.51
N ASN A 134 -7.90 -8.77 0.85
CA ASN A 134 -8.95 -8.11 1.62
C ASN A 134 -8.62 -7.88 3.11
N SER A 135 -7.70 -8.68 3.67
CA SER A 135 -7.22 -8.46 5.04
C SER A 135 -5.91 -9.18 5.33
N PRO A 136 -5.06 -8.63 6.23
CA PRO A 136 -3.85 -9.32 6.70
C PRO A 136 -4.14 -10.70 7.29
N LYS A 137 -5.26 -10.85 8.00
CA LYS A 137 -5.71 -12.14 8.54
C LYS A 137 -5.97 -13.16 7.44
N ALA A 138 -6.66 -12.75 6.37
CA ALA A 138 -7.01 -13.66 5.28
C ALA A 138 -5.75 -14.16 4.56
N ILE A 139 -4.87 -13.27 4.14
CA ILE A 139 -3.64 -13.67 3.43
C ILE A 139 -2.72 -14.53 4.30
N LEU A 140 -2.56 -14.23 5.59
CA LEU A 140 -1.79 -15.07 6.51
C LEU A 140 -2.36 -16.47 6.62
N ASN A 141 -3.70 -16.61 6.69
CA ASN A 141 -4.36 -17.93 6.72
C ASN A 141 -4.20 -18.69 5.39
N GLU A 142 -4.26 -18.00 4.24
CA GLU A 142 -4.03 -18.63 2.93
C GLU A 142 -2.60 -19.16 2.82
N VAL A 143 -1.59 -18.35 3.17
CA VAL A 143 -0.18 -18.77 3.17
C VAL A 143 0.04 -19.97 4.10
N MET A 144 -0.53 -19.95 5.31
CA MET A 144 -0.43 -21.09 6.23
C MET A 144 -1.07 -22.34 5.65
N THR A 145 -2.23 -22.20 4.99
CA THR A 145 -2.94 -23.32 4.35
C THR A 145 -2.14 -23.87 3.18
N ALA A 146 -1.61 -23.01 2.30
CA ALA A 146 -0.81 -23.41 1.15
C ALA A 146 0.47 -24.17 1.56
N TRP A 147 1.03 -23.84 2.73
CA TRP A 147 2.22 -24.54 3.26
C TRP A 147 1.88 -25.73 4.17
N GLY A 148 0.61 -26.11 4.29
CA GLY A 148 0.18 -27.21 5.14
C GLY A 148 0.38 -26.97 6.64
N LEU A 149 0.46 -25.71 7.06
CA LEU A 149 0.68 -25.34 8.45
C LEU A 149 -0.62 -25.35 9.27
N PRO A 150 -0.59 -25.75 10.57
CA PRO A 150 -1.76 -25.81 11.43
C PRO A 150 -2.23 -24.40 11.83
N ARG A 151 -2.97 -23.71 10.94
CA ARG A 151 -3.39 -22.32 11.11
C ARG A 151 -4.08 -22.03 12.45
N ARG A 152 -4.90 -22.97 12.95
CA ARG A 152 -5.60 -22.78 14.24
C ARG A 152 -4.66 -22.60 15.43
N LEU A 153 -3.46 -23.20 15.33
CA LEU A 153 -2.43 -23.12 16.37
C LEU A 153 -1.49 -21.93 16.11
N LEU A 154 -1.05 -21.74 14.85
CA LEU A 154 -0.01 -20.77 14.52
C LEU A 154 -0.53 -19.36 14.39
N TYR A 155 -1.75 -19.15 13.86
CA TYR A 155 -2.29 -17.80 13.67
C TYR A 155 -2.35 -16.98 14.97
N PRO A 156 -2.87 -17.52 16.10
CA PRO A 156 -2.84 -16.77 17.37
C PRO A 156 -1.43 -16.40 17.84
N MET A 157 -0.44 -17.25 17.55
CA MET A 157 0.98 -16.96 17.87
C MET A 157 1.53 -15.84 17.00
N VAL A 158 1.24 -15.84 15.69
CA VAL A 158 1.63 -14.76 14.77
C VAL A 158 0.99 -13.43 15.18
N ARG A 159 -0.30 -13.44 15.53
CA ARG A 159 -0.99 -12.25 16.01
C ARG A 159 -0.38 -11.74 17.32
N LEU A 160 -0.09 -12.63 18.28
CA LEU A 160 0.56 -12.25 19.52
C LEU A 160 1.97 -11.69 19.30
N ALA A 161 2.75 -12.29 18.41
CA ALA A 161 4.08 -11.81 18.04
C ALA A 161 4.00 -10.41 17.39
N GLY A 162 3.03 -10.16 16.52
CA GLY A 162 2.77 -8.84 15.95
C GLY A 162 2.55 -7.77 17.03
N ARG A 163 1.72 -8.10 18.03
CA ARG A 163 1.45 -7.19 19.15
C ARG A 163 2.66 -6.95 20.06
N LEU A 164 3.41 -8.00 20.40
CA LEU A 164 4.53 -7.91 21.36
C LEU A 164 5.81 -7.35 20.75
N TYR A 165 6.14 -7.72 19.51
CA TYR A 165 7.39 -7.36 18.85
C TYR A 165 7.23 -6.35 17.74
N GLY A 166 6.09 -6.37 17.03
CA GLY A 166 5.79 -5.48 15.91
C GLY A 166 5.09 -4.19 16.32
N GLY A 167 4.44 -4.18 17.48
CA GLY A 167 3.64 -3.04 17.93
C GLY A 167 2.30 -2.87 17.18
N PHE A 168 1.84 -3.90 16.45
CA PHE A 168 0.58 -3.86 15.68
C PHE A 168 -0.26 -5.13 15.87
N ASP A 169 -1.56 -5.01 15.65
CA ASP A 169 -2.46 -6.15 15.58
C ASP A 169 -2.88 -6.38 14.13
N VAL A 170 -2.65 -7.57 13.60
CA VAL A 170 -3.02 -7.97 12.23
C VAL A 170 -4.53 -7.90 11.93
N GLU A 171 -5.36 -7.73 12.96
CA GLU A 171 -6.82 -7.57 12.84
C GLU A 171 -7.30 -6.14 13.08
N SER A 172 -6.39 -5.16 13.23
CA SER A 172 -6.78 -3.76 13.50
C SER A 172 -7.31 -3.02 12.29
N ALA A 173 -7.04 -3.48 11.07
CA ALA A 173 -7.60 -2.96 9.83
C ALA A 173 -7.76 -4.07 8.78
N SER A 174 -8.62 -3.84 7.79
CA SER A 174 -8.77 -4.65 6.60
C SER A 174 -9.20 -3.79 5.42
N ALA A 175 -8.84 -4.18 4.19
CA ALA A 175 -9.26 -3.48 2.99
C ALA A 175 -10.79 -3.45 2.89
N GLU A 176 -11.45 -4.59 3.06
CA GLU A 176 -12.91 -4.71 3.08
C GLU A 176 -13.58 -3.69 4.02
N ALA A 177 -13.11 -3.59 5.27
CA ALA A 177 -13.70 -2.66 6.24
C ALA A 177 -13.37 -1.19 5.95
N SER A 178 -12.21 -0.90 5.35
CA SER A 178 -11.82 0.47 5.01
C SER A 178 -12.56 0.97 3.77
N LEU A 179 -12.72 0.13 2.76
CA LEU A 179 -13.46 0.45 1.54
C LEU A 179 -14.95 0.67 1.80
N ALA A 180 -15.55 -0.07 2.71
CA ALA A 180 -16.94 0.16 3.13
C ALA A 180 -17.19 1.53 3.79
N ARG A 181 -16.14 2.31 4.07
CA ARG A 181 -16.21 3.62 4.77
C ARG A 181 -15.67 4.77 3.94
N THR A 182 -15.44 4.57 2.65
CA THR A 182 -14.92 5.61 1.75
C THR A 182 -15.73 5.70 0.48
N ASP A 183 -15.78 6.91 -0.10
CA ASP A 183 -16.35 7.17 -1.42
C ASP A 183 -15.25 7.30 -2.50
N ILE A 184 -13.97 7.06 -2.16
CA ILE A 184 -12.87 7.13 -3.12
C ILE A 184 -13.02 5.99 -4.12
N PRO A 185 -13.09 6.27 -5.44
CA PRO A 185 -13.24 5.22 -6.45
C PRO A 185 -12.01 4.31 -6.49
N VAL A 186 -12.26 3.01 -6.62
CA VAL A 186 -11.20 1.98 -6.67
C VAL A 186 -11.27 1.22 -7.98
N LEU A 187 -10.14 1.14 -8.68
CA LEU A 187 -9.93 0.25 -9.82
C LEU A 187 -9.23 -1.02 -9.31
N PHE A 188 -9.90 -2.15 -9.43
CA PHE A 188 -9.34 -3.46 -9.12
C PHE A 188 -8.74 -4.11 -10.36
N ILE A 189 -7.52 -4.63 -10.22
CA ILE A 189 -6.84 -5.43 -11.23
C ILE A 189 -6.41 -6.72 -10.54
N HIS A 190 -6.78 -7.89 -11.08
CA HIS A 190 -6.39 -9.17 -10.49
C HIS A 190 -6.41 -10.29 -11.53
N GLY A 191 -5.39 -11.12 -11.53
CA GLY A 191 -5.36 -12.33 -12.33
C GLY A 191 -6.25 -13.42 -11.72
N ASP A 192 -7.08 -14.05 -12.51
CA ASP A 192 -8.02 -15.10 -12.06
C ASP A 192 -7.32 -16.42 -11.66
N ASP A 193 -6.10 -16.68 -12.12
CA ASP A 193 -5.24 -17.82 -11.70
C ASP A 193 -4.13 -17.39 -10.71
N ASP A 194 -4.31 -16.31 -9.97
CA ASP A 194 -3.35 -15.94 -8.93
C ASP A 194 -3.39 -16.96 -7.78
N ARG A 195 -2.29 -17.70 -7.63
CA ARG A 195 -2.14 -18.76 -6.63
C ARG A 195 -1.54 -18.30 -5.31
N PHE A 196 -1.09 -17.05 -5.25
CA PHE A 196 -0.51 -16.48 -4.04
C PHE A 196 -1.51 -15.59 -3.29
N VAL A 197 -2.14 -14.65 -4.02
CA VAL A 197 -3.28 -13.88 -3.51
C VAL A 197 -4.51 -14.29 -4.33
N PRO A 198 -5.37 -15.17 -3.82
CA PRO A 198 -6.52 -15.65 -4.58
C PRO A 198 -7.46 -14.51 -5.02
N CYS A 199 -7.88 -14.52 -6.28
CA CYS A 199 -8.70 -13.47 -6.90
C CYS A 199 -10.00 -13.18 -6.13
N TRP A 200 -10.56 -14.18 -5.40
CA TRP A 200 -11.77 -14.00 -4.59
C TRP A 200 -11.61 -12.91 -3.52
N MET A 201 -10.36 -12.58 -3.10
CA MET A 201 -10.11 -11.51 -2.12
C MET A 201 -10.46 -10.14 -2.69
N SER A 202 -10.03 -9.83 -3.93
CA SER A 202 -10.41 -8.59 -4.60
C SER A 202 -11.88 -8.57 -5.01
N GLN A 203 -12.47 -9.73 -5.38
CA GLN A 203 -13.90 -9.82 -5.65
C GLN A 203 -14.74 -9.44 -4.43
N ARG A 204 -14.33 -9.89 -3.25
CA ARG A 204 -14.99 -9.55 -1.98
C ARG A 204 -14.83 -8.08 -1.60
N ASP A 205 -13.70 -7.46 -1.94
CA ASP A 205 -13.47 -6.03 -1.71
C ASP A 205 -14.28 -5.15 -2.68
N TYR A 206 -14.63 -5.70 -3.85
CA TYR A 206 -15.45 -5.04 -4.87
C TYR A 206 -16.95 -5.04 -4.53
N GLU A 207 -17.48 -6.11 -3.89
CA GLU A 207 -18.88 -6.27 -3.46
C GLU A 207 -19.25 -5.32 -2.31
#